data_dfaf85ecce9d2d830038c06acb5b3050
#
_entry.id   dfaf85ecce9d2d830038c06acb5b3050
#
_cell.length_a   1.000
_cell.length_b   1.000
_cell.length_c   1.000
_cell.angle_alpha   90.00
_cell.angle_beta   90.00
_cell.angle_gamma   90.00
#
_symmetry.space_group_name_H-M   'P 1'
#
loop_
_entity.id
_entity.type
_entity.pdbx_description
1 polymer ?
#
loop_
_entity_poly.entity_id
_entity_poly.type
_entity_poly.pdbx_seq_one_letter_code
_entity_poly.pdbx_strand_id
1 'polypeptide(L)'
;MISDLVDYLHNNLLIAYFCGFDISRPLPSYWTFDRFLKNFDNKVLSEIMKTQVLFLSKEGIVDTSFIGLDSTPVSANTSQNNPKSFLSNKFKPRNQPRADSDCKLGVHTASNQTNEKKYEFYWGYKNHVLVDCISGLPIYEMTTTAEVHDATVALDILAATHSFQPITDCTFLADKGY
;
A
#
# COMPACT_ATOMS: atom_id res chain seq x y z
N MET A 1 -13.53 1.09 -3.21
CA MET A 1 -14.01 -0.25 -2.70
C MET A 1 -14.34 -1.17 -3.87
N ILE A 2 -14.61 -2.49 -3.67
CA ILE A 2 -14.97 -3.40 -4.78
C ILE A 2 -16.23 -2.90 -5.51
N SER A 3 -17.23 -2.38 -4.78
CA SER A 3 -18.42 -1.75 -5.36
C SER A 3 -18.05 -0.65 -6.37
N ASP A 4 -17.15 0.23 -5.99
CA ASP A 4 -16.76 1.36 -6.83
C ASP A 4 -16.03 0.91 -8.09
N LEU A 5 -15.21 -0.17 -7.98
CA LEU A 5 -14.55 -0.80 -9.13
C LEU A 5 -15.58 -1.41 -10.09
N VAL A 6 -16.58 -2.14 -9.57
CA VAL A 6 -17.63 -2.74 -10.37
C VAL A 6 -18.42 -1.67 -11.11
N ASP A 7 -18.86 -0.63 -10.40
CA ASP A 7 -19.59 0.50 -10.98
C ASP A 7 -18.73 1.24 -12.02
N TYR A 8 -17.44 1.44 -11.74
CA TYR A 8 -16.52 2.07 -12.67
C TYR A 8 -16.37 1.28 -13.98
N LEU A 9 -16.18 -0.05 -13.91
CA LEU A 9 -16.03 -0.90 -15.08
C LEU A 9 -17.32 -0.94 -15.92
N HIS A 10 -18.49 -0.99 -15.28
CA HIS A 10 -19.78 -0.96 -15.98
C HIS A 10 -20.03 0.38 -16.70
N ASN A 11 -19.54 1.48 -16.14
CA ASN A 11 -19.69 2.80 -16.74
C ASN A 11 -18.59 3.15 -17.76
N ASN A 12 -17.50 2.33 -17.83
CA ASN A 12 -16.35 2.59 -18.69
C ASN A 12 -15.94 1.32 -19.46
N LEU A 13 -16.79 0.88 -20.37
CA LEU A 13 -16.61 -0.37 -21.12
C LEU A 13 -15.31 -0.43 -21.91
N LEU A 14 -14.83 0.71 -22.42
CA LEU A 14 -13.54 0.77 -23.11
C LEU A 14 -12.38 0.41 -22.18
N ILE A 15 -12.41 0.89 -20.94
CA ILE A 15 -11.42 0.52 -19.92
C ILE A 15 -11.55 -0.95 -19.55
N ALA A 16 -12.77 -1.45 -19.38
CA ALA A 16 -12.99 -2.88 -19.13
C ALA A 16 -12.38 -3.75 -20.25
N TYR A 17 -12.56 -3.36 -21.52
CA TYR A 17 -11.96 -4.02 -22.66
C TYR A 17 -10.42 -4.01 -22.60
N PHE A 18 -9.80 -2.86 -22.31
CA PHE A 18 -8.33 -2.77 -22.15
C PHE A 18 -7.81 -3.55 -20.94
N CYS A 19 -8.64 -3.76 -19.92
CA CYS A 19 -8.33 -4.66 -18.80
C CYS A 19 -8.50 -6.15 -19.16
N GLY A 20 -8.87 -6.49 -20.41
CA GLY A 20 -8.98 -7.85 -20.88
C GLY A 20 -10.35 -8.50 -20.63
N PHE A 21 -11.37 -7.75 -20.23
CA PHE A 21 -12.72 -8.27 -20.07
C PHE A 21 -13.44 -8.36 -21.43
N ASP A 22 -14.16 -9.45 -21.63
CA ASP A 22 -15.06 -9.60 -22.79
C ASP A 22 -16.32 -8.77 -22.54
N ILE A 23 -16.38 -7.60 -23.17
CA ILE A 23 -17.51 -6.66 -23.04
C ILE A 23 -18.80 -7.10 -23.76
N SER A 24 -18.74 -8.19 -24.56
CA SER A 24 -19.92 -8.81 -25.15
C SER A 24 -20.69 -9.68 -24.13
N ARG A 25 -20.12 -9.92 -22.97
CA ARG A 25 -20.69 -10.69 -21.86
C ARG A 25 -20.88 -9.83 -20.62
N PRO A 26 -21.72 -10.26 -19.67
CA PRO A 26 -21.82 -9.56 -18.40
C PRO A 26 -20.46 -9.47 -17.70
N LEU A 27 -20.08 -8.26 -17.28
CA LEU A 27 -18.86 -8.04 -16.53
C LEU A 27 -18.94 -8.71 -15.14
N PRO A 28 -17.77 -9.01 -14.51
CA PRO A 28 -17.73 -9.65 -13.20
C PRO A 28 -18.48 -8.85 -12.15
N SER A 29 -19.26 -9.53 -11.34
CA SER A 29 -19.99 -8.93 -10.22
C SER A 29 -19.09 -8.69 -9.02
N TYR A 30 -19.60 -7.94 -8.03
CA TYR A 30 -18.96 -7.76 -6.72
C TYR A 30 -18.45 -9.08 -6.13
N TRP A 31 -19.29 -10.12 -6.12
CA TRP A 31 -18.95 -11.42 -5.52
C TRP A 31 -17.85 -12.17 -6.27
N THR A 32 -17.69 -11.91 -7.55
CA THR A 32 -16.59 -12.48 -8.35
C THR A 32 -15.26 -11.86 -7.93
N PHE A 33 -15.20 -10.54 -7.80
CA PHE A 33 -14.01 -9.84 -7.31
C PHE A 33 -13.72 -10.19 -5.85
N ASP A 34 -14.72 -10.25 -4.97
CA ASP A 34 -14.54 -10.60 -3.56
C ASP A 34 -13.93 -12.00 -3.39
N ARG A 35 -14.45 -13.00 -4.12
CA ARG A 35 -13.88 -14.34 -4.12
C ARG A 35 -12.48 -14.41 -4.71
N PHE A 36 -12.23 -13.65 -5.77
CA PHE A 36 -10.90 -13.56 -6.38
C PHE A 36 -9.89 -13.02 -5.36
N LEU A 37 -10.16 -11.89 -4.73
CA LEU A 37 -9.26 -11.28 -3.75
C LEU A 37 -9.02 -12.15 -2.53
N LYS A 38 -10.01 -12.93 -2.09
CA LYS A 38 -9.88 -13.85 -0.95
C LYS A 38 -9.01 -15.07 -1.24
N ASN A 39 -8.98 -15.52 -2.49
CA ASN A 39 -8.33 -16.76 -2.88
C ASN A 39 -7.05 -16.53 -3.70
N PHE A 40 -6.77 -15.29 -4.08
CA PHE A 40 -5.63 -14.97 -4.93
C PHE A 40 -4.32 -14.94 -4.11
N ASP A 41 -3.28 -15.59 -4.62
CA ASP A 41 -1.96 -15.53 -3.99
C ASP A 41 -1.29 -14.17 -4.27
N ASN A 42 -1.10 -13.38 -3.21
CA ASN A 42 -0.45 -12.07 -3.30
C ASN A 42 0.98 -12.13 -3.87
N LYS A 43 1.65 -13.29 -3.80
CA LYS A 43 2.97 -13.48 -4.43
C LYS A 43 2.91 -13.26 -5.94
N VAL A 44 1.82 -13.66 -6.59
CA VAL A 44 1.63 -13.44 -8.03
C VAL A 44 1.55 -11.95 -8.35
N LEU A 45 0.88 -11.14 -7.51
CA LEU A 45 0.83 -9.68 -7.69
C LEU A 45 2.23 -9.06 -7.57
N SER A 46 3.01 -9.49 -6.60
CA SER A 46 4.40 -9.05 -6.44
C SER A 46 5.26 -9.39 -7.66
N GLU A 47 5.12 -10.58 -8.22
CA GLU A 47 5.87 -10.97 -9.43
C GLU A 47 5.41 -10.20 -10.68
N ILE A 48 4.12 -9.91 -10.82
CA ILE A 48 3.58 -9.04 -11.88
C ILE A 48 4.18 -7.64 -11.75
N MET A 49 4.18 -7.07 -10.55
CA MET A 49 4.76 -5.75 -10.30
C MET A 49 6.25 -5.71 -10.66
N LYS A 50 7.05 -6.67 -10.19
CA LYS A 50 8.47 -6.77 -10.53
C LYS A 50 8.70 -6.85 -12.03
N THR A 51 7.91 -7.67 -12.73
CA THR A 51 8.01 -7.82 -14.20
C THR A 51 7.72 -6.50 -14.91
N GLN A 52 6.71 -5.75 -14.45
CA GLN A 52 6.39 -4.44 -15.00
C GLN A 52 7.49 -3.40 -14.73
N VAL A 53 8.05 -3.36 -13.53
CA VAL A 53 9.16 -2.47 -13.18
C VAL A 53 10.38 -2.76 -14.09
N LEU A 54 10.74 -4.03 -14.27
CA LEU A 54 11.84 -4.42 -15.16
C LEU A 54 11.59 -4.01 -16.60
N PHE A 55 10.36 -4.18 -17.09
CA PHE A 55 9.98 -3.74 -18.43
C PHE A 55 10.11 -2.21 -18.58
N LEU A 56 9.54 -1.45 -17.64
CA LEU A 56 9.59 0.02 -17.68
C LEU A 56 11.01 0.56 -17.52
N SER A 57 11.85 -0.11 -16.72
CA SER A 57 13.27 0.24 -16.60
C SER A 57 14.03 0.00 -17.91
N LYS A 58 13.76 -1.12 -18.58
CA LYS A 58 14.34 -1.42 -19.89
C LYS A 58 13.94 -0.40 -20.97
N GLU A 59 12.72 0.12 -20.91
CA GLU A 59 12.22 1.17 -21.79
C GLU A 59 12.70 2.57 -21.38
N GLY A 60 13.49 2.70 -20.30
CA GLY A 60 14.00 3.98 -19.80
C GLY A 60 12.95 4.88 -19.17
N ILE A 61 11.79 4.32 -18.78
CA ILE A 61 10.71 5.06 -18.13
C ILE A 61 10.94 5.14 -16.61
N VAL A 62 11.40 4.04 -16.01
CA VAL A 62 11.83 3.99 -14.60
C VAL A 62 13.33 4.21 -14.54
N ASP A 63 13.73 5.26 -13.81
CA ASP A 63 15.11 5.63 -13.56
C ASP A 63 15.41 5.51 -12.07
N THR A 64 16.30 4.61 -11.70
CA THR A 64 16.66 4.36 -10.30
C THR A 64 17.76 5.28 -9.75
N SER A 65 18.14 6.33 -10.48
CA SER A 65 19.16 7.30 -10.02
C SER A 65 18.70 8.14 -8.82
N PHE A 66 17.39 8.40 -8.72
CA PHE A 66 16.77 9.09 -7.59
C PHE A 66 15.57 8.28 -7.09
N ILE A 67 15.74 7.63 -5.97
CA ILE A 67 14.68 6.81 -5.35
C ILE A 67 14.23 7.41 -4.03
N GLY A 68 12.92 7.36 -3.78
CA GLY A 68 12.31 7.87 -2.55
C GLY A 68 11.56 6.76 -1.82
N LEU A 69 11.64 6.76 -0.50
CA LEU A 69 10.90 5.84 0.37
C LEU A 69 10.01 6.61 1.32
N ASP A 70 8.73 6.26 1.35
CA ASP A 70 7.77 6.80 2.30
C ASP A 70 6.78 5.71 2.76
N SER A 71 6.14 5.96 3.90
CA SER A 71 5.13 5.07 4.46
C SER A 71 3.78 5.73 4.61
N THR A 72 2.73 4.99 4.30
CA THR A 72 1.35 5.43 4.46
C THR A 72 0.62 4.54 5.46
N PRO A 73 -0.07 5.10 6.48
CA PRO A 73 -0.88 4.32 7.40
C PRO A 73 -2.09 3.71 6.69
N VAL A 74 -2.33 2.42 6.93
CA VAL A 74 -3.48 1.67 6.43
C VAL A 74 -4.32 1.22 7.62
N SER A 75 -5.43 1.90 7.87
CA SER A 75 -6.33 1.59 8.98
C SER A 75 -7.08 0.28 8.73
N ALA A 76 -7.00 -0.64 9.68
CA ALA A 76 -7.80 -1.86 9.66
C ALA A 76 -9.30 -1.54 9.82
N ASN A 77 -10.15 -2.33 9.18
CA ASN A 77 -11.61 -2.19 9.29
C ASN A 77 -12.12 -2.76 10.62
N THR A 78 -11.94 -2.01 11.68
CA THR A 78 -12.30 -2.40 13.04
C THR A 78 -13.17 -1.36 13.73
N SER A 79 -13.97 -1.80 14.71
CA SER A 79 -14.79 -0.89 15.53
C SER A 79 -13.95 0.12 16.32
N GLN A 80 -12.71 -0.23 16.65
CA GLN A 80 -11.78 0.66 17.37
C GLN A 80 -11.37 1.87 16.53
N ASN A 81 -11.22 1.70 15.22
CA ASN A 81 -10.89 2.78 14.28
C ASN A 81 -12.10 3.66 13.93
N ASN A 82 -13.32 3.19 14.20
CA ASN A 82 -14.51 3.97 13.87
C ASN A 82 -14.56 5.24 14.76
N PRO A 83 -14.58 6.46 14.19
CA PRO A 83 -14.69 7.70 14.96
C PRO A 83 -15.95 7.77 15.83
N LYS A 84 -17.05 7.14 15.39
CA LYS A 84 -18.33 7.07 16.09
C LYS A 84 -18.37 6.00 17.19
N SER A 85 -17.29 5.24 17.38
CA SER A 85 -17.22 4.21 18.41
C SER A 85 -17.01 4.84 19.79
N PHE A 86 -17.90 4.53 20.74
CA PHE A 86 -17.82 4.96 22.13
C PHE A 86 -16.99 4.00 23.01
N LEU A 87 -16.23 3.09 22.43
CA LEU A 87 -15.38 2.16 23.17
C LEU A 87 -14.33 2.93 23.99
N SER A 88 -14.39 2.81 25.30
CA SER A 88 -13.39 3.39 26.19
C SER A 88 -12.02 2.74 25.96
N ASN A 89 -10.97 3.56 25.95
CA ASN A 89 -9.59 3.08 25.80
C ASN A 89 -9.34 2.24 24.52
N LYS A 90 -10.05 2.50 23.44
CA LYS A 90 -9.99 1.73 22.18
C LYS A 90 -8.57 1.62 21.59
N PHE A 91 -7.69 2.56 21.89
CA PHE A 91 -6.30 2.60 21.44
C PHE A 91 -5.32 2.20 22.57
N LYS A 92 -5.56 1.08 23.21
CA LYS A 92 -4.61 0.46 24.15
C LYS A 92 -4.25 -0.94 23.67
N PRO A 93 -2.98 -1.39 23.77
CA PRO A 93 -2.53 -2.71 23.28
C PRO A 93 -3.39 -3.88 23.77
N ARG A 94 -3.89 -3.81 25.02
CA ARG A 94 -4.78 -4.84 25.60
C ARG A 94 -6.14 -4.98 24.89
N ASN A 95 -6.52 -3.99 24.08
CA ASN A 95 -7.80 -3.94 23.39
C ASN A 95 -7.64 -4.28 21.91
N GLN A 96 -6.76 -5.24 21.59
CA GLN A 96 -6.56 -5.78 20.24
C GLN A 96 -7.90 -6.07 19.57
N PRO A 97 -8.14 -5.57 18.33
CA PRO A 97 -9.36 -5.85 17.59
C PRO A 97 -9.54 -7.35 17.32
N ARG A 98 -10.76 -7.86 17.55
CA ARG A 98 -11.07 -9.25 17.22
C ARG A 98 -11.38 -9.47 15.74
N ALA A 99 -11.83 -8.41 15.05
CA ALA A 99 -12.16 -8.46 13.62
C ALA A 99 -10.92 -8.60 12.73
N ASP A 100 -9.76 -8.15 13.24
CA ASP A 100 -8.46 -8.24 12.60
C ASP A 100 -7.41 -8.45 13.69
N SER A 101 -7.04 -9.71 13.93
CA SER A 101 -6.07 -10.10 14.97
C SER A 101 -4.63 -9.75 14.62
N ASP A 102 -4.35 -9.54 13.34
CA ASP A 102 -3.00 -9.33 12.82
C ASP A 102 -2.62 -7.85 12.81
N CYS A 103 -3.61 -6.94 12.76
CA CYS A 103 -3.34 -5.51 12.86
C CYS A 103 -2.73 -5.13 14.21
N LYS A 104 -1.90 -4.09 14.23
CA LYS A 104 -1.28 -3.58 15.46
C LYS A 104 -1.59 -2.10 15.67
N LEU A 105 -1.40 -1.66 16.91
CA LEU A 105 -1.58 -0.27 17.28
C LEU A 105 -0.42 0.57 16.75
N GLY A 106 -0.73 1.52 15.89
CA GLY A 106 0.21 2.51 15.39
C GLY A 106 -0.14 3.93 15.82
N VAL A 107 0.79 4.82 15.62
CA VAL A 107 0.62 6.25 15.81
C VAL A 107 1.05 6.99 14.55
N HIS A 108 0.20 7.87 14.08
CA HIS A 108 0.51 8.80 13.01
C HIS A 108 0.65 10.20 13.60
N THR A 109 1.70 10.90 13.22
CA THR A 109 1.92 12.29 13.64
C THR A 109 1.59 13.21 12.48
N ALA A 110 0.51 13.97 12.61
CA ALA A 110 0.23 15.08 11.71
C ALA A 110 0.83 16.37 12.31
N SER A 111 1.70 17.05 11.57
CA SER A 111 2.11 18.40 11.90
C SER A 111 1.18 19.39 11.20
N ASN A 112 0.53 20.28 11.95
CA ASN A 112 -0.16 21.43 11.34
C ASN A 112 0.87 22.53 11.06
N GLN A 113 0.45 23.54 10.26
CA GLN A 113 1.22 24.76 10.00
C GLN A 113 1.62 25.53 11.28
N THR A 114 1.01 25.22 12.43
CA THR A 114 1.24 25.87 13.73
C THR A 114 2.20 25.11 14.64
N ASN A 115 2.96 24.10 14.14
CA ASN A 115 3.91 23.28 14.92
C ASN A 115 3.31 22.45 16.07
N GLU A 116 2.02 22.34 16.20
CA GLU A 116 1.39 21.40 17.13
C GLU A 116 1.47 19.98 16.56
N LYS A 117 2.21 19.11 17.23
CA LYS A 117 2.23 17.68 16.89
C LYS A 117 0.93 17.05 17.39
N LYS A 118 0.05 16.71 16.47
CA LYS A 118 -1.14 15.93 16.76
C LYS A 118 -0.82 14.44 16.57
N TYR A 119 -0.99 13.66 17.64
CA TYR A 119 -0.84 12.21 17.61
C TYR A 119 -2.20 11.56 17.32
N GLU A 120 -2.28 10.82 16.22
CA GLU A 120 -3.47 10.03 15.85
C GLU A 120 -3.14 8.56 15.96
N PHE A 121 -3.83 7.86 16.87
CA PHE A 121 -3.67 6.42 17.04
C PHE A 121 -4.63 5.69 16.11
N TYR A 122 -4.16 4.55 15.57
CA TYR A 122 -4.96 3.67 14.75
C TYR A 122 -4.53 2.22 14.91
N TRP A 123 -5.46 1.31 14.68
CA TRP A 123 -5.17 -0.11 14.52
C TRP A 123 -5.00 -0.41 13.04
N GLY A 124 -3.90 -1.04 12.63
CA GLY A 124 -3.69 -1.30 11.22
C GLY A 124 -2.28 -1.71 10.86
N TYR A 125 -1.90 -1.24 9.70
CA TYR A 125 -0.66 -1.56 8.99
C TYR A 125 -0.02 -0.28 8.47
N LYS A 126 1.20 -0.40 7.97
CA LYS A 126 1.86 0.63 7.16
C LYS A 126 2.21 0.03 5.81
N ASN A 127 1.94 0.75 4.75
CA ASN A 127 2.43 0.43 3.43
C ASN A 127 3.64 1.32 3.10
N HIS A 128 4.81 0.72 2.99
CA HIS A 128 6.05 1.38 2.62
C HIS A 128 6.23 1.23 1.11
N VAL A 129 6.43 2.35 0.41
CA VAL A 129 6.54 2.37 -1.04
C VAL A 129 7.85 3.02 -1.44
N LEU A 130 8.66 2.27 -2.19
CA LEU A 130 9.84 2.80 -2.87
C LEU A 130 9.43 3.26 -4.26
N VAL A 131 9.71 4.52 -4.59
CA VAL A 131 9.35 5.14 -5.87
C VAL A 131 10.58 5.65 -6.61
N ASP A 132 10.51 5.64 -7.93
CA ASP A 132 11.36 6.48 -8.75
C ASP A 132 10.88 7.93 -8.65
N CYS A 133 11.72 8.82 -8.14
CA CYS A 133 11.36 10.21 -7.92
C CYS A 133 11.29 11.03 -9.23
N ILE A 134 11.80 10.50 -10.33
CA ILE A 134 11.77 11.16 -11.65
C ILE A 134 10.42 10.90 -12.33
N SER A 135 10.04 9.64 -12.45
CA SER A 135 8.77 9.24 -13.08
C SER A 135 7.57 9.28 -12.12
N GLY A 136 7.81 9.21 -10.82
CA GLY A 136 6.77 9.05 -9.79
C GLY A 136 6.19 7.63 -9.72
N LEU A 137 6.78 6.65 -10.44
CA LEU A 137 6.28 5.29 -10.48
C LEU A 137 6.79 4.46 -9.28
N PRO A 138 5.93 3.59 -8.71
CA PRO A 138 6.37 2.69 -7.65
C PRO A 138 7.31 1.62 -8.21
N ILE A 139 8.41 1.38 -7.50
CA ILE A 139 9.39 0.32 -7.81
C ILE A 139 9.11 -0.92 -6.97
N TYR A 140 8.84 -0.72 -5.68
CA TYR A 140 8.60 -1.82 -4.75
C TYR A 140 7.70 -1.37 -3.60
N GLU A 141 6.96 -2.31 -3.04
CA GLU A 141 6.15 -2.06 -1.85
C GLU A 141 6.36 -3.15 -0.81
N MET A 142 6.20 -2.78 0.46
CA MET A 142 6.19 -3.71 1.58
C MET A 142 5.17 -3.26 2.62
N THR A 143 4.28 -4.15 3.01
CA THR A 143 3.33 -3.89 4.09
C THR A 143 3.83 -4.49 5.39
N THR A 144 3.81 -3.69 6.46
CA THR A 144 4.14 -4.13 7.82
C THR A 144 2.97 -3.85 8.77
N THR A 145 3.00 -4.41 9.97
CA THR A 145 2.08 -3.98 11.03
C THR A 145 2.41 -2.55 11.48
N ALA A 146 1.41 -1.81 11.94
CA ALA A 146 1.55 -0.38 12.25
C ALA A 146 2.53 -0.05 13.38
N GLU A 147 2.91 -1.04 14.22
CA GLU A 147 3.90 -0.89 15.30
C GLU A 147 5.36 -0.89 14.82
N VAL A 148 5.61 -1.40 13.59
CA VAL A 148 6.98 -1.51 13.07
C VAL A 148 7.54 -0.13 12.78
N HIS A 149 8.79 0.10 13.20
CA HIS A 149 9.45 1.38 12.98
C HIS A 149 9.96 1.48 11.54
N ASP A 150 9.72 2.60 10.89
CA ASP A 150 10.00 2.80 9.46
C ASP A 150 11.49 2.57 9.12
N ALA A 151 12.40 3.04 9.95
CA ALA A 151 13.84 2.86 9.77
C ALA A 151 14.28 1.37 9.68
N THR A 152 13.56 0.45 10.32
CA THR A 152 13.91 -0.99 10.27
C THR A 152 13.54 -1.62 8.94
N VAL A 153 12.59 -1.04 8.22
CA VAL A 153 12.04 -1.56 6.96
C VAL A 153 12.86 -1.09 5.75
N ALA A 154 13.54 0.05 5.87
CA ALA A 154 14.28 0.65 4.76
C ALA A 154 15.31 -0.31 4.14
N LEU A 155 16.12 -0.96 4.94
CA LEU A 155 17.15 -1.88 4.45
C LEU A 155 16.55 -3.11 3.79
N ASP A 156 15.44 -3.63 4.33
CA ASP A 156 14.75 -4.81 3.77
C ASP A 156 14.16 -4.49 2.39
N ILE A 157 13.54 -3.31 2.25
CA ILE A 157 12.99 -2.83 0.97
C ILE A 157 14.10 -2.62 -0.06
N LEU A 158 15.19 -1.97 0.32
CA LEU A 158 16.32 -1.73 -0.57
C LEU A 158 16.97 -3.05 -1.01
N ALA A 159 17.18 -4.00 -0.09
CA ALA A 159 17.72 -5.32 -0.41
C ALA A 159 16.78 -6.11 -1.33
N ALA A 160 15.48 -6.11 -1.04
CA ALA A 160 14.48 -6.78 -1.87
C ALA A 160 14.43 -6.17 -3.28
N THR A 161 14.46 -4.84 -3.39
CA THR A 161 14.48 -4.15 -4.68
C THR A 161 15.76 -4.49 -5.46
N HIS A 162 16.92 -4.39 -4.82
CA HIS A 162 18.21 -4.68 -5.46
C HIS A 162 18.30 -6.09 -6.00
N SER A 163 17.56 -7.05 -5.42
CA SER A 163 17.57 -8.45 -5.85
C SER A 163 16.99 -8.67 -7.26
N PHE A 164 16.10 -7.78 -7.74
CA PHE A 164 15.52 -7.88 -9.10
C PHE A 164 15.79 -6.64 -9.96
N GLN A 165 15.89 -5.45 -9.39
CA GLN A 165 16.22 -4.20 -10.06
C GLN A 165 17.46 -3.60 -9.37
N PRO A 166 18.65 -3.67 -10.02
CA PRO A 166 19.85 -3.09 -9.41
C PRO A 166 19.69 -1.60 -9.13
N ILE A 167 19.94 -1.23 -7.89
CA ILE A 167 19.97 0.17 -7.40
C ILE A 167 21.39 0.46 -6.91
N THR A 168 22.26 0.87 -7.83
CA THR A 168 23.64 1.26 -7.54
C THR A 168 23.84 2.71 -7.92
N ASP A 169 24.69 3.41 -7.17
CA ASP A 169 25.02 4.82 -7.40
C ASP A 169 23.79 5.74 -7.44
N CYS A 170 22.75 5.40 -6.68
CA CYS A 170 21.52 6.16 -6.58
C CYS A 170 21.53 7.16 -5.43
N THR A 171 20.76 8.24 -5.58
CA THR A 171 20.44 9.14 -4.47
C THR A 171 19.17 8.63 -3.79
N PHE A 172 19.29 8.28 -2.51
CA PHE A 172 18.17 7.82 -1.70
C PHE A 172 17.58 8.97 -0.88
N LEU A 173 16.30 9.19 -1.03
CA LEU A 173 15.51 10.20 -0.33
C LEU A 173 14.55 9.51 0.64
N ALA A 174 14.59 9.92 1.88
CA ALA A 174 13.65 9.45 2.90
C ALA A 174 13.35 10.57 3.89
N ASP A 175 12.21 10.46 4.55
CA ASP A 175 11.84 11.34 5.65
C ASP A 175 12.71 11.01 6.90
N LYS A 176 12.65 11.85 7.93
CA LYS A 176 13.37 11.68 9.22
C LYS A 176 12.94 10.44 10.02
N GLY A 177 11.88 9.75 9.60
CA GLY A 177 11.41 8.51 10.20
C GLY A 177 12.24 7.28 9.81
N TYR A 178 13.04 7.39 8.74
CA TYR A 178 13.89 6.34 8.19
C TYR A 178 15.34 6.45 8.59
#